data_c2a9dccdc113faf309c74ca5987cc4a8
#
_entry.id   c2a9dccdc113faf309c74ca5987cc4a8
#
_cell.length_a   1.000
_cell.length_b   1.000
_cell.length_c   1.000
_cell.angle_alpha   90.00
_cell.angle_beta   90.00
_cell.angle_gamma   90.00
#
_symmetry.space_group_name_H-M   'P 1'
#
loop_
_entity.id
_entity.type
_entity.pdbx_description
1 polymer ?
#
loop_
_entity_poly.entity_id
_entity_poly.type
_entity_poly.pdbx_seq_one_letter_code
_entity_poly.pdbx_strand_id
1 'polypeptide(L)'
;MTEHVAVDNLIIWEFDFAMTTFYEVDTDLINPLLPKQISPMEIVPGVSLLNITAFNFPEGGLGHLPNFQELIASIVVTPDLSRGVPKFAMFVFSLGSTCQEHLDHSADYYKLPSYKKLEYGKINRADNAIEFGDTDGSILTMNNCGTNIGDFLGHERYFQAFALQDGNLFIADLYL
;
A
#
# COMPACT_ATOMS: atom_id res chain seq x y z
N MET A 1 -20.55 -16.84 9.00
CA MET A 1 -19.63 -17.75 8.30
C MET A 1 -19.17 -16.98 7.09
N THR A 2 -17.96 -16.48 7.09
CA THR A 2 -17.33 -15.86 5.94
C THR A 2 -16.94 -16.99 4.99
N GLU A 3 -17.52 -16.99 3.80
CA GLU A 3 -17.13 -17.90 2.74
C GLU A 3 -15.70 -17.55 2.32
N HIS A 4 -14.75 -18.42 2.62
CA HIS A 4 -13.41 -18.32 2.08
C HIS A 4 -13.47 -18.67 0.59
N VAL A 5 -13.50 -17.66 -0.26
CA VAL A 5 -13.22 -17.86 -1.68
C VAL A 5 -11.71 -18.09 -1.78
N ALA A 6 -11.32 -19.34 -1.93
CA ALA A 6 -9.95 -19.67 -2.31
C ALA A 6 -9.70 -19.07 -3.70
N VAL A 7 -8.82 -18.09 -3.78
CA VAL A 7 -8.38 -17.55 -5.06
C VAL A 7 -7.30 -18.49 -5.57
N ASP A 8 -7.63 -19.31 -6.56
CA ASP A 8 -6.72 -20.29 -7.16
C ASP A 8 -5.61 -19.67 -8.04
N ASN A 9 -5.51 -18.33 -8.08
CA ASN A 9 -4.56 -17.64 -8.92
C ASN A 9 -3.57 -16.81 -8.07
N LEU A 10 -2.38 -17.35 -7.90
CA LEU A 10 -1.24 -16.58 -7.42
C LEU A 10 -0.86 -15.56 -8.49
N ILE A 11 -0.93 -14.28 -8.17
CA ILE A 11 -0.42 -13.21 -9.03
C ILE A 11 0.95 -12.83 -8.52
N ILE A 12 1.93 -12.90 -9.41
CA ILE A 12 3.32 -12.50 -9.12
C ILE A 12 3.48 -11.06 -9.57
N TRP A 13 3.95 -10.23 -8.64
CA TRP A 13 4.29 -8.83 -8.87
C TRP A 13 5.80 -8.68 -8.78
N GLU A 14 6.41 -8.21 -9.84
CA GLU A 14 7.84 -7.89 -9.87
C GLU A 14 8.02 -6.38 -9.92
N PHE A 15 8.56 -5.81 -8.84
CA PHE A 15 8.94 -4.40 -8.79
C PHE A 15 10.46 -4.30 -8.65
N ASP A 16 11.06 -3.29 -9.25
CA ASP A 16 12.50 -3.06 -9.17
C ASP A 16 12.88 -2.10 -8.04
N PHE A 17 11.90 -1.40 -7.51
CA PHE A 17 12.08 -0.49 -6.38
C PHE A 17 10.80 -0.27 -5.59
N ALA A 18 10.94 -0.25 -4.26
CA ALA A 18 9.90 0.21 -3.34
C ALA A 18 10.53 1.13 -2.28
N MET A 19 9.84 2.21 -1.96
CA MET A 19 10.18 3.10 -0.86
C MET A 19 8.98 3.29 0.04
N THR A 20 9.16 2.99 1.32
CA THR A 20 8.13 3.11 2.34
C THR A 20 8.57 4.10 3.41
N THR A 21 7.71 5.05 3.73
CA THR A 21 7.93 6.02 4.81
C THR A 21 6.79 5.97 5.80
N PHE A 22 7.13 6.00 7.08
CA PHE A 22 6.17 6.02 8.18
C PHE A 22 6.14 7.40 8.84
N TYR A 23 4.95 7.86 9.16
CA TYR A 23 4.67 9.09 9.89
C TYR A 23 3.89 8.79 11.15
N GLU A 24 4.33 9.34 12.27
CA GLU A 24 3.56 9.32 13.50
C GLU A 24 2.31 10.20 13.36
N VAL A 25 1.16 9.65 13.73
CA VAL A 25 -0.12 10.34 13.67
C VAL A 25 -0.91 10.06 14.95
N ASP A 26 -1.73 11.01 15.36
CA ASP A 26 -2.63 10.84 16.50
C ASP A 26 -3.68 9.76 16.16
N THR A 27 -3.76 8.74 17.02
CA THR A 27 -4.70 7.62 16.86
C THR A 27 -6.16 8.09 16.84
N ASP A 28 -6.51 9.11 17.61
CA ASP A 28 -7.88 9.64 17.67
C ASP A 28 -8.32 10.30 16.37
N LEU A 29 -7.37 10.82 15.57
CA LEU A 29 -7.64 11.37 14.24
C LEU A 29 -7.89 10.28 13.20
N ILE A 30 -7.24 9.14 13.36
CA ILE A 30 -7.30 8.03 12.39
C ILE A 30 -8.47 7.08 12.67
N ASN A 31 -8.74 6.80 13.92
CA ASN A 31 -9.73 5.81 14.33
C ASN A 31 -11.12 6.01 13.69
N PRO A 32 -11.67 7.25 13.56
CA PRO A 32 -12.93 7.49 12.88
C PRO A 32 -12.93 7.20 11.37
N LEU A 33 -11.76 7.12 10.74
CA LEU A 33 -11.60 6.84 9.31
C LEU A 33 -11.58 5.35 8.99
N LEU A 34 -11.42 4.51 10.02
CA LEU A 34 -11.36 3.06 9.87
C LEU A 34 -12.74 2.41 10.01
N PRO A 35 -12.98 1.28 9.31
CA PRO A 35 -14.16 0.48 9.57
C PRO A 35 -14.12 -0.07 11.01
N LYS A 36 -15.31 -0.26 11.63
CA LYS A 36 -15.44 -0.68 13.04
C LYS A 36 -14.73 -2.00 13.38
N GLN A 37 -14.46 -2.82 12.38
CA GLN A 37 -13.78 -4.13 12.52
C GLN A 37 -12.27 -4.01 12.60
N ILE A 38 -11.71 -2.84 12.28
CA ILE A 38 -10.28 -2.58 12.21
C ILE A 38 -9.89 -1.56 13.27
N SER A 39 -8.81 -1.84 13.98
CA SER A 39 -8.23 -0.91 14.94
C SER A 39 -6.83 -0.50 14.49
N PRO A 40 -6.48 0.79 14.57
CA PRO A 40 -5.10 1.21 14.32
C PRO A 40 -4.19 0.56 15.35
N MET A 41 -2.97 0.23 14.92
CA MET A 41 -1.95 -0.29 15.82
C MET A 41 -1.20 0.89 16.41
N GLU A 42 -1.21 1.02 17.74
CA GLU A 42 -0.46 2.04 18.46
C GLU A 42 0.97 1.55 18.72
N ILE A 43 1.96 2.37 18.34
CA ILE A 43 3.37 2.13 18.66
C ILE A 43 3.72 2.58 20.08
N VAL A 44 3.04 3.63 20.55
CA VAL A 44 2.95 4.09 21.93
C VAL A 44 1.51 4.58 22.14
N PRO A 45 1.01 4.68 23.38
CA PRO A 45 -0.36 5.11 23.63
C PRO A 45 -0.70 6.43 22.91
N GLY A 46 -1.76 6.39 22.08
CA GLY A 46 -2.27 7.53 21.32
C GLY A 46 -1.53 7.81 20.00
N VAL A 47 -0.51 7.03 19.62
CA VAL A 47 0.27 7.26 18.39
C VAL A 47 0.26 6.04 17.49
N SER A 48 -0.24 6.22 16.27
CA SER A 48 -0.27 5.24 15.19
C SER A 48 0.67 5.62 14.04
N LEU A 49 0.87 4.71 13.08
CA LEU A 49 1.76 4.93 11.93
C LEU A 49 0.98 5.01 10.62
N LEU A 50 0.93 6.20 10.03
CA LEU A 50 0.57 6.40 8.63
C LEU A 50 1.75 5.95 7.76
N ASN A 51 1.44 5.20 6.73
CA ASN A 51 2.41 4.68 5.78
C ASN A 51 2.16 5.27 4.38
N ILE A 52 3.23 5.73 3.74
CA ILE A 52 3.25 6.10 2.33
C ILE A 52 4.27 5.21 1.64
N THR A 53 3.80 4.42 0.67
CA THR A 53 4.65 3.53 -0.11
C THR A 53 4.58 3.89 -1.59
N ALA A 54 5.75 4.01 -2.21
CA ALA A 54 5.89 4.20 -3.65
C ALA A 54 6.60 2.98 -4.26
N PHE A 55 6.07 2.46 -5.36
CA PHE A 55 6.65 1.36 -6.12
C PHE A 55 6.97 1.81 -7.54
N ASN A 56 8.03 1.24 -8.11
CA ASN A 56 8.29 1.26 -9.52
C ASN A 56 8.22 -0.16 -10.07
N PHE A 57 7.31 -0.38 -11.02
CA PHE A 57 7.15 -1.65 -11.71
C PHE A 57 7.77 -1.54 -13.10
N PRO A 58 8.71 -2.43 -13.47
CA PRO A 58 9.24 -2.49 -14.83
C PRO A 58 8.16 -3.01 -15.79
N GLU A 59 8.42 -2.89 -17.09
CA GLU A 59 7.58 -3.52 -18.12
C GLU A 59 7.46 -5.03 -17.87
N GLY A 60 6.23 -5.53 -17.84
CA GLY A 60 5.94 -6.93 -17.52
C GLY A 60 6.01 -7.29 -16.04
N GLY A 61 6.32 -6.35 -15.15
CA GLY A 61 6.35 -6.59 -13.70
C GLY A 61 5.00 -6.98 -13.10
N LEU A 62 3.92 -6.69 -13.81
CA LEU A 62 2.58 -7.22 -13.56
C LEU A 62 1.97 -7.70 -14.87
N GLY A 63 2.21 -8.97 -15.21
CA GLY A 63 1.68 -9.56 -16.43
C GLY A 63 2.15 -8.85 -17.70
N HIS A 64 1.21 -8.26 -18.46
CA HIS A 64 1.48 -7.56 -19.73
C HIS A 64 1.50 -6.03 -19.60
N LEU A 65 1.41 -5.51 -18.36
CA LEU A 65 1.37 -4.06 -18.15
C LEU A 65 2.70 -3.39 -18.52
N PRO A 66 2.64 -2.14 -19.03
CA PRO A 66 3.83 -1.35 -19.28
C PRO A 66 4.55 -1.00 -17.97
N ASN A 67 5.69 -0.34 -18.05
CA ASN A 67 6.30 0.28 -16.86
C ASN A 67 5.33 1.30 -16.25
N PHE A 68 5.14 1.23 -14.93
CA PHE A 68 4.30 2.17 -14.20
C PHE A 68 4.80 2.39 -12.77
N GLN A 69 4.32 3.46 -12.15
CA GLN A 69 4.56 3.76 -10.74
C GLN A 69 3.25 3.72 -9.96
N GLU A 70 3.36 3.26 -8.73
CA GLU A 70 2.25 3.16 -7.78
C GLU A 70 2.55 3.95 -6.51
N LEU A 71 1.52 4.60 -5.97
CA LEU A 71 1.57 5.30 -4.70
C LEU A 71 0.44 4.79 -3.80
N ILE A 72 0.78 4.30 -2.62
CA ILE A 72 -0.18 3.80 -1.64
C ILE A 72 -0.12 4.65 -0.37
N ALA A 73 -1.29 5.07 0.11
CA ALA A 73 -1.47 5.62 1.45
C ALA A 73 -2.22 4.61 2.32
N SER A 74 -1.63 4.24 3.45
CA SER A 74 -2.19 3.24 4.36
C SER A 74 -1.87 3.57 5.82
N ILE A 75 -2.54 2.91 6.74
CA ILE A 75 -2.26 2.97 8.18
C ILE A 75 -1.94 1.58 8.70
N VAL A 76 -0.98 1.47 9.61
CA VAL A 76 -0.68 0.20 10.28
C VAL A 76 -1.81 -0.14 11.24
N VAL A 77 -2.33 -1.36 11.13
CA VAL A 77 -3.49 -1.83 11.90
C VAL A 77 -3.21 -3.15 12.61
N THR A 78 -4.07 -3.50 13.55
CA THR A 78 -4.01 -4.81 14.21
C THR A 78 -4.26 -5.93 13.19
N PRO A 79 -3.37 -6.94 13.10
CA PRO A 79 -3.49 -8.03 12.14
C PRO A 79 -4.62 -9.01 12.47
N ASP A 80 -5.13 -9.69 11.45
CA ASP A 80 -5.93 -10.91 11.62
C ASP A 80 -5.02 -12.13 11.79
N LEU A 81 -4.80 -12.54 13.04
CA LEU A 81 -3.91 -13.65 13.36
C LEU A 81 -4.50 -15.03 13.01
N SER A 82 -5.78 -15.11 12.65
CA SER A 82 -6.39 -16.38 12.21
C SER A 82 -5.83 -16.87 10.86
N ARG A 83 -5.22 -15.96 10.10
CA ARG A 83 -4.60 -16.23 8.78
C ARG A 83 -3.08 -16.43 8.85
N GLY A 84 -2.49 -16.28 10.03
CA GLY A 84 -1.05 -16.35 10.24
C GLY A 84 -0.52 -15.11 10.97
N VAL A 85 0.80 -15.07 11.20
CA VAL A 85 1.45 -13.94 11.86
C VAL A 85 2.16 -13.08 10.82
N PRO A 86 1.56 -11.96 10.37
CA PRO A 86 2.21 -11.10 9.38
C PRO A 86 3.35 -10.29 10.00
N LYS A 87 4.26 -9.80 9.15
CA LYS A 87 5.28 -8.84 9.55
C LYS A 87 4.64 -7.55 10.05
N PHE A 88 3.64 -7.07 9.33
CA PHE A 88 2.65 -6.09 9.76
C PHE A 88 1.40 -6.16 8.89
N ALA A 89 0.34 -5.51 9.34
CA ALA A 89 -0.93 -5.37 8.65
C ALA A 89 -1.21 -3.89 8.38
N MET A 90 -1.82 -3.59 7.26
CA MET A 90 -2.14 -2.22 6.88
C MET A 90 -3.57 -2.12 6.35
N PHE A 91 -4.26 -1.03 6.67
CA PHE A 91 -5.51 -0.66 6.00
C PHE A 91 -5.20 0.38 4.91
N VAL A 92 -5.56 0.06 3.68
CA VAL A 92 -5.27 0.90 2.51
C VAL A 92 -6.39 1.94 2.37
N PHE A 93 -6.02 3.23 2.47
CA PHE A 93 -6.94 4.33 2.25
C PHE A 93 -7.07 4.69 0.79
N SER A 94 -5.97 4.60 0.05
CA SER A 94 -5.92 5.06 -1.33
C SER A 94 -4.74 4.44 -2.07
N LEU A 95 -4.98 4.11 -3.34
CA LEU A 95 -3.99 3.67 -4.29
C LEU A 95 -4.08 4.54 -5.54
N GLY A 96 -2.95 5.14 -5.94
CA GLY A 96 -2.79 5.87 -7.19
C GLY A 96 -1.78 5.16 -8.09
N SER A 97 -1.99 5.21 -9.41
CA SER A 97 -1.05 4.63 -10.38
C SER A 97 -0.95 5.47 -11.63
N THR A 98 0.21 5.43 -12.27
CA THR A 98 0.40 6.03 -13.59
C THR A 98 -0.17 5.18 -14.73
N CYS A 99 -0.61 3.95 -14.43
CA CYS A 99 -1.25 3.02 -15.36
C CYS A 99 -2.73 2.81 -15.01
N GLN A 100 -3.65 3.18 -15.91
CA GLN A 100 -5.08 3.01 -15.70
C GLN A 100 -5.48 1.55 -15.57
N GLU A 101 -4.93 0.68 -16.41
CA GLU A 101 -5.23 -0.76 -16.40
C GLU A 101 -4.84 -1.41 -15.06
N HIS A 102 -3.74 -0.94 -14.45
CA HIS A 102 -3.37 -1.36 -13.10
C HIS A 102 -4.39 -0.91 -12.05
N LEU A 103 -4.89 0.33 -12.12
CA LEU A 103 -5.93 0.82 -11.21
C LEU A 103 -7.20 0.00 -11.31
N ASP A 104 -7.65 -0.29 -12.54
CA ASP A 104 -8.85 -1.10 -12.79
C ASP A 104 -8.66 -2.52 -12.24
N HIS A 105 -7.51 -3.13 -12.51
CA HIS A 105 -7.16 -4.44 -11.96
C HIS A 105 -7.14 -4.45 -10.42
N SER A 106 -6.52 -3.45 -9.80
CA SER A 106 -6.43 -3.35 -8.34
C SER A 106 -7.79 -3.16 -7.68
N ALA A 107 -8.68 -2.37 -8.29
CA ALA A 107 -10.04 -2.17 -7.81
C ALA A 107 -10.90 -3.42 -7.99
N ASP A 108 -10.81 -4.09 -9.14
CA ASP A 108 -11.67 -5.23 -9.47
C ASP A 108 -11.23 -6.51 -8.78
N TYR A 109 -9.93 -6.75 -8.69
CA TYR A 109 -9.37 -7.99 -8.16
C TYR A 109 -9.09 -7.93 -6.66
N TYR A 110 -8.32 -6.91 -6.22
CA TYR A 110 -7.92 -6.79 -4.81
C TYR A 110 -8.86 -5.94 -3.96
N LYS A 111 -9.87 -5.32 -4.59
CA LYS A 111 -10.82 -4.42 -3.93
C LYS A 111 -10.14 -3.22 -3.26
N LEU A 112 -8.96 -2.83 -3.76
CA LEU A 112 -8.23 -1.68 -3.26
C LEU A 112 -8.91 -0.37 -3.69
N PRO A 113 -8.94 0.64 -2.81
CA PRO A 113 -9.57 1.91 -3.11
C PRO A 113 -8.71 2.71 -4.09
N SER A 114 -9.11 2.71 -5.36
CA SER A 114 -8.47 3.55 -6.38
C SER A 114 -8.75 5.02 -6.11
N TYR A 115 -7.70 5.85 -6.13
CA TYR A 115 -7.83 7.30 -6.07
C TYR A 115 -8.13 7.85 -7.46
N LYS A 116 -7.14 7.96 -8.29
CA LYS A 116 -7.23 8.31 -9.70
C LYS A 116 -5.93 7.97 -10.41
N LYS A 117 -5.97 8.01 -11.74
CA LYS A 117 -4.77 7.90 -12.54
C LYS A 117 -3.85 9.09 -12.26
N LEU A 118 -2.60 8.78 -11.98
CA LEU A 118 -1.52 9.75 -11.87
C LEU A 118 -0.92 10.01 -13.25
N GLU A 119 -0.56 11.26 -13.53
CA GLU A 119 0.09 11.61 -14.79
C GLU A 119 1.58 11.28 -14.78
N TYR A 120 2.19 11.35 -13.59
CA TYR A 120 3.58 10.99 -13.42
C TYR A 120 3.91 10.49 -12.02
N GLY A 121 4.94 9.64 -11.95
CA GLY A 121 5.65 9.27 -10.74
C GLY A 121 7.15 9.37 -11.00
N LYS A 122 7.88 10.06 -10.14
CA LYS A 122 9.33 10.18 -10.19
C LYS A 122 9.89 9.65 -8.89
N ILE A 123 10.76 8.65 -8.99
CA ILE A 123 11.44 8.05 -7.85
C ILE A 123 12.94 8.24 -8.05
N ASN A 124 13.55 9.06 -7.21
CA ASN A 124 15.00 9.30 -7.23
C ASN A 124 15.66 8.58 -6.06
N ARG A 125 16.31 7.47 -6.37
CA ARG A 125 17.01 6.63 -5.38
C ARG A 125 18.20 7.33 -4.73
N ALA A 126 18.90 8.17 -5.50
CA ALA A 126 20.13 8.83 -5.01
C ALA A 126 19.83 9.86 -3.93
N ASP A 127 18.69 10.55 -4.05
CA ASP A 127 18.29 11.62 -3.15
C ASP A 127 17.22 11.16 -2.15
N ASN A 128 16.80 9.89 -2.18
CA ASN A 128 15.66 9.37 -1.41
C ASN A 128 14.44 10.27 -1.55
N ALA A 129 14.12 10.63 -2.79
CA ALA A 129 13.04 11.55 -3.11
C ALA A 129 12.01 10.90 -4.01
N ILE A 130 10.74 11.19 -3.74
CA ILE A 130 9.63 10.83 -4.62
C ILE A 130 8.79 12.05 -4.92
N GLU A 131 8.24 12.10 -6.12
CA GLU A 131 7.27 13.08 -6.56
C GLU A 131 6.20 12.38 -7.37
N PHE A 132 4.94 12.59 -7.00
CA PHE A 132 3.78 12.11 -7.74
C PHE A 132 2.84 13.27 -8.03
N GLY A 133 2.22 13.25 -9.18
CA GLY A 133 1.29 14.29 -9.57
C GLY A 133 0.26 13.83 -10.58
N ASP A 134 -0.73 14.68 -10.76
CA ASP A 134 -1.80 14.54 -11.75
C ASP A 134 -1.84 15.76 -12.69
N THR A 135 -2.93 15.91 -13.46
CA THR A 135 -3.12 17.02 -14.39
C THR A 135 -3.15 18.39 -13.70
N ASP A 136 -3.47 18.43 -12.41
CA ASP A 136 -3.59 19.68 -11.62
C ASP A 136 -2.27 20.04 -10.93
N GLY A 137 -1.26 19.16 -10.99
CA GLY A 137 0.07 19.39 -10.47
C GLY A 137 0.59 18.31 -9.51
N SER A 138 1.57 18.66 -8.67
CA SER A 138 2.14 17.73 -7.69
C SER A 138 1.13 17.45 -6.56
N ILE A 139 0.87 16.17 -6.31
CA ILE A 139 0.02 15.70 -5.21
C ILE A 139 0.89 15.42 -3.97
N LEU A 140 2.06 14.82 -4.19
CA LEU A 140 2.98 14.43 -3.14
C LEU A 140 4.41 14.68 -3.59
N THR A 141 5.16 15.37 -2.74
CA THR A 141 6.61 15.49 -2.86
C THR A 141 7.23 15.14 -1.52
N MET A 142 8.13 14.16 -1.53
CA MET A 142 8.91 13.77 -0.36
C MET A 142 10.38 13.84 -0.72
N ASN A 143 11.15 14.56 0.09
CA ASN A 143 12.58 14.73 -0.11
C ASN A 143 13.32 14.28 1.14
N ASN A 144 14.44 13.59 0.95
CA ASN A 144 15.34 13.16 2.01
C ASN A 144 14.62 12.41 3.13
N CYS A 145 13.89 11.38 2.77
CA CYS A 145 13.02 10.60 3.65
C CYS A 145 13.83 9.76 4.65
N GLY A 146 14.52 10.44 5.58
CA GLY A 146 15.17 9.82 6.72
C GLY A 146 16.56 9.25 6.46
N THR A 147 17.27 8.98 7.55
CA THR A 147 18.65 8.48 7.58
C THR A 147 18.74 6.96 7.75
N ASN A 148 17.64 6.29 8.08
CA ASN A 148 17.61 4.86 8.34
C ASN A 148 16.97 4.13 7.16
N ILE A 149 17.73 3.92 6.10
CA ILE A 149 17.34 3.03 5.02
C ILE A 149 17.74 1.63 5.44
N GLY A 150 16.76 0.81 5.81
CA GLY A 150 16.94 -0.62 5.99
C GLY A 150 16.71 -1.32 4.66
N ASP A 151 17.69 -2.06 4.17
CA ASP A 151 17.47 -2.95 3.04
C ASP A 151 16.62 -4.13 3.49
N PHE A 152 15.50 -4.33 2.80
CA PHE A 152 14.64 -5.49 3.01
C PHE A 152 15.12 -6.69 2.17
N LEU A 153 16.39 -7.00 2.19
CA LEU A 153 16.95 -8.08 1.40
C LEU A 153 16.72 -9.46 2.06
N GLY A 154 16.17 -10.38 1.28
CA GLY A 154 16.47 -11.81 1.39
C GLY A 154 15.63 -12.67 2.33
N HIS A 155 14.41 -12.29 2.75
CA HIS A 155 13.51 -13.17 3.50
C HIS A 155 12.07 -13.03 3.01
N GLU A 156 11.41 -14.15 2.78
CA GLU A 156 9.96 -14.18 2.58
C GLU A 156 9.25 -13.46 3.74
N ARG A 157 8.41 -12.52 3.42
CA ARG A 157 7.68 -11.73 4.39
C ARG A 157 6.20 -11.74 4.05
N TYR A 158 5.42 -12.05 5.06
CA TYR A 158 3.98 -12.04 4.98
C TYR A 158 3.45 -10.71 5.51
N PHE A 159 2.56 -10.08 4.74
CA PHE A 159 1.85 -8.86 5.11
C PHE A 159 0.36 -9.04 4.86
N GLN A 160 -0.45 -8.29 5.57
CA GLN A 160 -1.89 -8.21 5.34
C GLN A 160 -2.26 -6.80 4.88
N ALA A 161 -3.01 -6.71 3.77
CA ALA A 161 -3.61 -5.47 3.31
C ALA A 161 -5.13 -5.56 3.45
N PHE A 162 -5.70 -4.66 4.22
CA PHE A 162 -7.14 -4.52 4.41
C PHE A 162 -7.66 -3.40 3.52
N ALA A 163 -8.83 -3.60 2.93
CA ALA A 163 -9.55 -2.60 2.16
C ALA A 163 -11.04 -2.65 2.43
N LEU A 164 -11.72 -1.53 2.27
CA LEU A 164 -13.17 -1.44 2.40
C LEU A 164 -13.78 -1.06 1.04
N GLN A 165 -14.67 -1.91 0.51
CA GLN A 165 -15.42 -1.62 -0.69
C GLN A 165 -16.90 -1.99 -0.47
N ASP A 166 -17.81 -1.07 -0.78
CA ASP A 166 -19.26 -1.27 -0.64
C ASP A 166 -19.70 -1.79 0.75
N GLY A 167 -19.03 -1.32 1.80
CA GLY A 167 -19.29 -1.73 3.19
C GLY A 167 -18.73 -3.10 3.58
N ASN A 168 -18.07 -3.81 2.67
CA ASN A 168 -17.41 -5.07 2.92
C ASN A 168 -15.92 -4.88 3.16
N LEU A 169 -15.40 -5.55 4.18
CA LEU A 169 -13.97 -5.59 4.48
C LEU A 169 -13.31 -6.74 3.71
N PHE A 170 -12.29 -6.42 2.94
CA PHE A 170 -11.45 -7.37 2.20
C PHE A 170 -10.07 -7.45 2.83
N ILE A 171 -9.46 -8.63 2.72
CA ILE A 171 -8.09 -8.90 3.19
C ILE A 171 -7.32 -9.55 2.05
N ALA A 172 -6.23 -8.92 1.64
CA ALA A 172 -5.25 -9.51 0.74
C ALA A 172 -4.03 -9.97 1.54
N ASP A 173 -3.59 -11.20 1.29
CA ASP A 173 -2.36 -11.76 1.84
C ASP A 173 -1.23 -11.53 0.83
N LEU A 174 -0.18 -10.80 1.24
CA LEU A 174 0.95 -10.42 0.42
C LEU A 174 2.22 -11.10 0.92
N TYR A 175 2.97 -11.72 0.01
CA TYR A 175 4.25 -12.35 0.30
C TYR A 175 5.35 -11.68 -0.55
N LEU A 176 6.37 -11.12 0.11
CA LEU A 176 7.51 -10.45 -0.50
C LEU A 176 8.81 -11.22 -0.24
#